data_fa847a875f11c86ab024b649d9240464
#
_entry.id   fa847a875f11c86ab024b649d9240464
#
_cell.length_a   1.000
_cell.length_b   1.000
_cell.length_c   1.000
_cell.angle_alpha   90.00
_cell.angle_beta   90.00
_cell.angle_gamma   90.00
#
_symmetry.space_group_name_H-M   'P 1'
#
loop_
_entity.id
_entity.type
_entity.pdbx_description
1 polymer ?
#
loop_
_entity_poly.entity_id
_entity_poly.type
_entity_poly.pdbx_seq_one_letter_code
_entity_poly.pdbx_strand_id
1 'polypeptide(L)'
;MGIVTDIFLPLALAFIMFALGLGLTGSDFLRVLKQPKDFFVGAVSQVILLPIIAFVLVKLWPISPELAVGLMIIAAAPGGVTSNILTSFAKGDVALSISLTAIISLLSVITIPLIIVTSLSLIGVENISQNISLINMALKMFLIVTVPVILGMLFRKFVSNAAIKFEPVAKKISAI
;
A
#
# COMPACT_ATOMS: atom_id res chain seq x y z
N MET A 1 -0.48 -25.51 3.91
CA MET A 1 -1.10 -24.20 3.67
C MET A 1 -2.36 -24.43 2.88
N GLY A 2 -3.47 -23.72 3.16
CA GLY A 2 -4.78 -24.06 2.62
C GLY A 2 -5.12 -23.27 1.36
N ILE A 3 -6.04 -23.76 0.54
CA ILE A 3 -6.56 -23.10 -0.67
C ILE A 3 -6.95 -21.62 -0.39
N VAL A 4 -7.42 -21.34 0.81
CA VAL A 4 -7.81 -19.99 1.24
C VAL A 4 -6.62 -19.02 1.28
N THR A 5 -5.49 -19.44 1.83
CA THR A 5 -4.30 -18.58 1.99
C THR A 5 -3.50 -18.45 0.70
N ASP A 6 -3.46 -19.50 -0.10
CA ASP A 6 -2.57 -19.56 -1.26
C ASP A 6 -3.23 -19.04 -2.55
N ILE A 7 -4.57 -19.05 -2.62
CA ILE A 7 -5.32 -18.65 -3.82
C ILE A 7 -6.33 -17.55 -3.50
N PHE A 8 -7.20 -17.75 -2.51
CA PHE A 8 -8.32 -16.83 -2.27
C PHE A 8 -7.84 -15.46 -1.78
N LEU A 9 -6.92 -15.40 -0.80
CA LEU A 9 -6.40 -14.13 -0.30
C LEU A 9 -5.66 -13.30 -1.36
N PRO A 10 -4.74 -13.86 -2.17
CA PRO A 10 -4.11 -13.10 -3.25
C PRO A 10 -5.10 -12.59 -4.30
N LEU A 11 -6.14 -13.39 -4.65
CA LEU A 11 -7.16 -12.97 -5.60
C LEU A 11 -8.06 -11.88 -5.02
N ALA A 12 -8.46 -11.98 -3.75
CA ALA A 12 -9.21 -10.94 -3.07
C ALA A 12 -8.42 -9.62 -3.00
N LEU A 13 -7.13 -9.69 -2.66
CA LEU A 13 -6.22 -8.54 -2.67
C LEU A 13 -6.10 -7.94 -4.07
N ALA A 14 -5.90 -8.76 -5.09
CA ALA A 14 -5.83 -8.30 -6.49
C ALA A 14 -7.13 -7.60 -6.92
N PHE A 15 -8.29 -8.12 -6.50
CA PHE A 15 -9.58 -7.48 -6.77
C PHE A 15 -9.72 -6.13 -6.06
N ILE A 16 -9.31 -6.03 -4.78
CA ILE A 16 -9.27 -4.77 -4.03
C ILE A 16 -8.37 -3.75 -4.74
N MET A 17 -7.20 -4.18 -5.18
CA MET A 17 -6.25 -3.32 -5.91
C MET A 17 -6.79 -2.89 -7.28
N PHE A 18 -7.49 -3.77 -7.99
CA PHE A 18 -8.20 -3.43 -9.22
C PHE A 18 -9.29 -2.39 -8.97
N ALA A 19 -10.11 -2.58 -7.93
CA ALA A 19 -11.15 -1.63 -7.54
C ALA A 19 -10.57 -0.24 -7.18
N LEU A 20 -9.41 -0.22 -6.52
CA LEU A 20 -8.66 1.01 -6.27
C LEU A 20 -8.21 1.65 -7.58
N GLY A 21 -7.66 0.87 -8.51
CA GLY A 21 -7.26 1.34 -9.83
C GLY A 21 -8.40 1.95 -10.65
N LEU A 22 -9.64 1.42 -10.53
CA LEU A 22 -10.83 2.02 -11.15
C LEU A 22 -11.12 3.44 -10.65
N GLY A 23 -10.76 3.75 -9.40
CA GLY A 23 -10.93 5.09 -8.83
C GLY A 23 -9.85 6.08 -9.25
N LEU A 24 -8.72 5.63 -9.79
CA LEU A 24 -7.58 6.45 -10.13
C LEU A 24 -7.66 7.01 -11.54
N THR A 25 -7.22 8.26 -11.68
CA THR A 25 -7.14 8.97 -12.96
C THR A 25 -5.76 9.56 -13.17
N GLY A 26 -5.41 9.88 -14.41
CA GLY A 26 -4.14 10.56 -14.70
C GLY A 26 -3.98 11.90 -13.98
N SER A 27 -5.09 12.58 -13.65
CA SER A 27 -5.08 13.83 -12.90
C SER A 27 -4.56 13.67 -11.47
N ASP A 28 -4.73 12.49 -10.85
CA ASP A 28 -4.23 12.22 -9.50
C ASP A 28 -2.70 12.21 -9.49
N PHE A 29 -2.08 11.69 -10.56
CA PHE A 29 -0.63 11.73 -10.74
C PHE A 29 -0.10 13.11 -11.11
N LEU A 30 -0.84 13.86 -11.94
CA LEU A 30 -0.48 15.24 -12.29
C LEU A 30 -0.56 16.17 -11.08
N ARG A 31 -1.39 15.89 -10.10
CA ARG A 31 -1.52 16.67 -8.86
C ARG A 31 -0.22 16.68 -8.07
N VAL A 32 0.51 15.59 -8.04
CA VAL A 32 1.82 15.50 -7.41
C VAL A 32 2.81 16.50 -8.00
N LEU A 33 2.75 16.68 -9.33
CA LEU A 33 3.61 17.68 -10.03
C LEU A 33 3.17 19.12 -9.72
N LYS A 34 1.90 19.34 -9.37
CA LYS A 34 1.39 20.67 -9.02
C LYS A 34 1.62 21.04 -7.55
N GLN A 35 1.66 20.03 -6.66
CA GLN A 35 1.87 20.21 -5.22
C GLN A 35 3.04 19.34 -4.72
N PRO A 36 4.26 19.54 -5.25
CA PRO A 36 5.37 18.64 -4.98
C PRO A 36 5.83 18.69 -3.52
N LYS A 37 5.75 19.84 -2.85
CA LYS A 37 6.15 20.00 -1.45
C LYS A 37 5.24 19.18 -0.52
N ASP A 38 3.94 19.33 -0.67
CA ASP A 38 2.95 18.64 0.20
C ASP A 38 2.98 17.14 -0.05
N PHE A 39 3.12 16.73 -1.32
CA PHE A 39 3.31 15.34 -1.67
C PHE A 39 4.59 14.77 -1.05
N PHE A 40 5.72 15.48 -1.17
CA PHE A 40 7.01 15.00 -0.67
C PHE A 40 7.00 14.85 0.85
N VAL A 41 6.44 15.82 1.58
CA VAL A 41 6.28 15.74 3.04
C VAL A 41 5.44 14.54 3.44
N GLY A 42 4.30 14.33 2.77
CA GLY A 42 3.45 13.16 3.01
C GLY A 42 4.15 11.83 2.70
N ALA A 43 4.85 11.74 1.57
CA ALA A 43 5.58 10.55 1.16
C ALA A 43 6.73 10.22 2.14
N VAL A 44 7.55 11.20 2.53
CA VAL A 44 8.61 11.03 3.52
C VAL A 44 8.05 10.61 4.88
N SER A 45 6.95 11.23 5.30
CA SER A 45 6.30 10.89 6.57
C SER A 45 5.81 9.44 6.57
N GLN A 46 5.24 8.97 5.48
CA GLN A 46 4.68 7.63 5.37
C GLN A 46 5.74 6.55 5.11
N VAL A 47 6.69 6.80 4.20
CA VAL A 47 7.65 5.77 3.76
C VAL A 47 8.88 5.70 4.66
N ILE A 48 9.24 6.80 5.30
CA ILE A 48 10.47 6.90 6.12
C ILE A 48 10.13 7.09 7.59
N LEU A 49 9.40 8.16 7.93
CA LEU A 49 9.18 8.52 9.33
C LEU A 49 8.36 7.47 10.08
N LEU A 50 7.29 6.96 9.48
CA LEU A 50 6.42 5.97 10.11
C LEU A 50 7.15 4.64 10.40
N PRO A 51 7.91 4.03 9.46
CA PRO A 51 8.76 2.87 9.76
C PRO A 51 9.84 3.14 10.81
N ILE A 52 10.45 4.34 10.84
CA ILE A 52 11.42 4.69 11.89
C ILE A 52 10.74 4.73 13.26
N ILE A 53 9.57 5.36 13.37
CA ILE A 53 8.82 5.39 14.64
C ILE A 53 8.46 3.98 15.07
N ALA A 54 7.97 3.13 14.18
CA ALA A 54 7.66 1.74 14.47
C ALA A 54 8.92 0.98 14.96
N PHE A 55 10.05 1.18 14.29
CA PHE A 55 11.31 0.56 14.68
C PHE A 55 11.77 1.01 16.07
N VAL A 56 11.67 2.29 16.38
CA VAL A 56 11.98 2.82 17.72
C VAL A 56 11.05 2.18 18.77
N LEU A 57 9.75 2.07 18.49
CA LEU A 57 8.80 1.41 19.38
C LEU A 57 9.17 -0.07 19.61
N VAL A 58 9.54 -0.79 18.56
CA VAL A 58 10.01 -2.19 18.65
C VAL A 58 11.24 -2.32 19.56
N LYS A 59 12.16 -1.35 19.49
CA LYS A 59 13.38 -1.37 20.33
C LYS A 59 13.13 -0.96 21.78
N LEU A 60 12.18 -0.08 22.05
CA LEU A 60 11.86 0.41 23.39
C LEU A 60 10.91 -0.52 24.15
N TRP A 61 10.09 -1.29 23.45
CA TRP A 61 9.07 -2.14 24.07
C TRP A 61 9.46 -3.61 23.97
N PRO A 62 9.39 -4.38 25.07
CA PRO A 62 9.73 -5.80 25.09
C PRO A 62 8.58 -6.62 24.44
N ILE A 63 8.52 -6.63 23.12
CA ILE A 63 7.56 -7.41 22.33
C ILE A 63 8.24 -8.60 21.68
N SER A 64 7.46 -9.66 21.38
CA SER A 64 8.00 -10.83 20.69
C SER A 64 8.46 -10.48 19.27
N PRO A 65 9.44 -11.21 18.71
CA PRO A 65 9.93 -10.98 17.36
C PRO A 65 8.81 -11.00 16.30
N GLU A 66 7.82 -11.86 16.46
CA GLU A 66 6.68 -11.96 15.54
C GLU A 66 5.83 -10.70 15.54
N LEU A 67 5.55 -10.15 16.73
CA LEU A 67 4.82 -8.88 16.87
C LEU A 67 5.63 -7.70 16.35
N ALA A 68 6.95 -7.71 16.57
CA ALA A 68 7.85 -6.71 16.02
C ALA A 68 7.81 -6.67 14.49
N VAL A 69 7.87 -7.84 13.84
CA VAL A 69 7.74 -7.98 12.39
C VAL A 69 6.36 -7.51 11.92
N GLY A 70 5.29 -7.91 12.61
CA GLY A 70 3.93 -7.46 12.30
C GLY A 70 3.79 -5.94 12.35
N LEU A 71 4.34 -5.29 13.38
CA LEU A 71 4.34 -3.83 13.51
C LEU A 71 5.10 -3.15 12.37
N MET A 72 6.26 -3.69 11.97
CA MET A 72 7.03 -3.16 10.85
C MET A 72 6.30 -3.31 9.51
N ILE A 73 5.58 -4.43 9.28
CA ILE A 73 4.76 -4.65 8.09
C ILE A 73 3.63 -3.61 8.01
N ILE A 74 2.93 -3.37 9.14
CA ILE A 74 1.85 -2.38 9.19
C ILE A 74 2.40 -0.97 8.94
N ALA A 75 3.55 -0.63 9.55
CA ALA A 75 4.18 0.67 9.38
C ALA A 75 4.71 0.91 7.95
N ALA A 76 5.07 -0.15 7.24
CA ALA A 76 5.51 -0.07 5.84
C ALA A 76 4.33 -0.01 4.85
N ALA A 77 3.12 -0.36 5.28
CA ALA A 77 1.95 -0.39 4.41
C ALA A 77 1.55 1.02 3.94
N PRO A 78 1.11 1.17 2.67
CA PRO A 78 0.58 2.43 2.19
C PRO A 78 -0.72 2.80 2.90
N GLY A 79 -1.08 4.08 2.90
CA GLY A 79 -2.39 4.54 3.34
C GLY A 79 -3.52 3.89 2.56
N GLY A 80 -4.73 3.93 3.09
CA GLY A 80 -5.90 3.31 2.48
C GLY A 80 -7.11 4.25 2.42
N VAL A 81 -8.27 3.69 2.10
CA VAL A 81 -9.55 4.42 2.03
C VAL A 81 -9.85 5.13 3.35
N THR A 82 -9.52 4.51 4.47
CA THR A 82 -9.73 5.09 5.80
C THR A 82 -8.98 6.40 5.99
N SER A 83 -7.74 6.51 5.50
CA SER A 83 -6.97 7.76 5.57
C SER A 83 -7.65 8.90 4.79
N ASN A 84 -8.23 8.59 3.64
CA ASN A 84 -8.96 9.57 2.82
C ASN A 84 -10.25 10.05 3.52
N ILE A 85 -10.96 9.15 4.21
CA ILE A 85 -12.15 9.49 5.00
C ILE A 85 -11.77 10.38 6.19
N LEU A 86 -10.71 10.03 6.91
CA LEU A 86 -10.20 10.85 8.02
C LEU A 86 -9.76 12.23 7.55
N THR A 87 -9.10 12.33 6.40
CA THR A 87 -8.73 13.60 5.77
C THR A 87 -9.98 14.45 5.47
N SER A 88 -11.05 13.82 4.98
CA SER A 88 -12.33 14.51 4.74
C SER A 88 -12.94 15.05 6.03
N PHE A 89 -12.97 14.27 7.10
CA PHE A 89 -13.48 14.72 8.40
C PHE A 89 -12.64 15.84 8.99
N ALA A 90 -11.32 15.80 8.80
CA ALA A 90 -10.41 16.86 9.20
C ALA A 90 -10.48 18.12 8.31
N LYS A 91 -11.34 18.13 7.28
CA LYS A 91 -11.43 19.20 6.27
C LYS A 91 -10.10 19.45 5.55
N GLY A 92 -9.28 18.44 5.41
CA GLY A 92 -8.01 18.47 4.68
C GLY A 92 -8.18 18.26 3.17
N ASP A 93 -7.06 18.27 2.44
CA ASP A 93 -7.06 18.00 0.98
C ASP A 93 -7.20 16.50 0.69
N VAL A 94 -8.45 16.07 0.53
CA VAL A 94 -8.80 14.67 0.21
C VAL A 94 -8.18 14.23 -1.12
N ALA A 95 -8.06 15.12 -2.08
CA ALA A 95 -7.54 14.78 -3.37
C ALA A 95 -6.00 14.56 -3.34
N LEU A 96 -5.29 15.32 -2.50
CA LEU A 96 -3.88 15.04 -2.19
C LEU A 96 -3.73 13.70 -1.48
N SER A 97 -4.59 13.40 -0.50
CA SER A 97 -4.59 12.13 0.23
C SER A 97 -4.79 10.93 -0.70
N ILE A 98 -5.73 11.01 -1.65
CA ILE A 98 -5.97 9.97 -2.66
C ILE A 98 -4.76 9.80 -3.57
N SER A 99 -4.19 10.91 -4.07
CA SER A 99 -3.01 10.89 -4.95
C SER A 99 -1.79 10.29 -4.23
N LEU A 100 -1.59 10.65 -2.96
CA LEU A 100 -0.53 10.13 -2.11
C LEU A 100 -0.69 8.61 -1.93
N THR A 101 -1.87 8.16 -1.51
CA THR A 101 -2.19 6.74 -1.33
C THR A 101 -1.93 5.96 -2.62
N ALA A 102 -2.36 6.47 -3.76
CA ALA A 102 -2.18 5.82 -5.06
C ALA A 102 -0.72 5.60 -5.41
N ILE A 103 0.08 6.65 -5.31
CA ILE A 103 1.50 6.60 -5.69
C ILE A 103 2.30 5.77 -4.70
N ILE A 104 2.05 5.92 -3.39
CA ILE A 104 2.73 5.11 -2.37
C ILE A 104 2.34 3.64 -2.51
N SER A 105 1.10 3.30 -2.88
CA SER A 105 0.71 1.91 -3.17
C SER A 105 1.50 1.31 -4.33
N LEU A 106 1.82 2.07 -5.36
CA LEU A 106 2.68 1.59 -6.45
C LEU A 106 4.15 1.48 -6.01
N LEU A 107 4.64 2.44 -5.23
CA LEU A 107 5.99 2.42 -4.68
C LEU A 107 6.18 1.31 -3.64
N SER A 108 5.12 0.87 -2.97
CA SER A 108 5.16 -0.15 -1.92
C SER A 108 5.73 -1.49 -2.38
N VAL A 109 5.65 -1.80 -3.67
CA VAL A 109 6.27 -2.97 -4.29
C VAL A 109 7.79 -3.02 -4.01
N ILE A 110 8.43 -1.87 -3.95
CA ILE A 110 9.86 -1.74 -3.67
C ILE A 110 10.09 -1.41 -2.20
N THR A 111 9.33 -0.48 -1.64
CA THR A 111 9.58 0.04 -0.29
C THR A 111 9.26 -0.98 0.81
N ILE A 112 8.19 -1.78 0.67
CA ILE A 112 7.84 -2.78 1.69
C ILE A 112 8.91 -3.88 1.80
N PRO A 113 9.34 -4.56 0.71
CA PRO A 113 10.40 -5.54 0.81
C PRO A 113 11.70 -4.98 1.43
N LEU A 114 12.07 -3.76 1.01
CA LEU A 114 13.27 -3.10 1.53
C LEU A 114 13.17 -2.83 3.04
N ILE A 115 12.05 -2.24 3.49
CA ILE A 115 11.82 -1.93 4.90
C ILE A 115 11.79 -3.21 5.73
N ILE A 116 11.09 -4.25 5.28
CA ILE A 116 10.96 -5.51 6.01
C ILE A 116 12.32 -6.18 6.17
N VAL A 117 13.07 -6.38 5.08
CA VAL A 117 14.37 -7.08 5.15
C VAL A 117 15.36 -6.29 6.01
N THR A 118 15.41 -4.95 5.84
CA THR A 118 16.27 -4.10 6.68
C THR A 118 15.87 -4.17 8.15
N SER A 119 14.58 -4.16 8.43
CA SER A 119 14.07 -4.23 9.81
C SER A 119 14.35 -5.57 10.47
N LEU A 120 14.18 -6.69 9.75
CA LEU A 120 14.45 -8.04 10.25
C LEU A 120 15.91 -8.20 10.65
N SER A 121 16.85 -7.71 9.82
CA SER A 121 18.28 -7.75 10.13
C SER A 121 18.63 -6.90 11.36
N LEU A 122 18.01 -5.72 11.51
CA LEU A 122 18.25 -4.81 12.64
C LEU A 122 17.59 -5.28 13.95
N ILE A 123 16.50 -6.03 13.87
CA ILE A 123 15.81 -6.62 15.04
C ILE A 123 16.55 -7.87 15.54
N GLY A 124 17.40 -8.49 14.70
CA GLY A 124 18.16 -9.69 15.04
C GLY A 124 17.41 -11.00 14.77
N VAL A 125 16.43 -10.99 13.84
CA VAL A 125 15.69 -12.19 13.43
C VAL A 125 16.34 -12.77 12.17
N GLU A 126 17.61 -13.17 12.29
CA GLU A 126 18.45 -13.59 11.16
C GLU A 126 17.94 -14.84 10.45
N ASN A 127 17.33 -15.78 11.18
CA ASN A 127 16.82 -17.03 10.61
C ASN A 127 15.66 -16.82 9.61
N ILE A 128 14.95 -15.71 9.70
CA ILE A 128 13.85 -15.37 8.77
C ILE A 128 14.42 -14.57 7.59
N SER A 129 15.38 -13.68 7.83
CA SER A 129 15.94 -12.80 6.80
C SER A 129 16.71 -13.56 5.71
N GLN A 130 17.42 -14.65 6.05
CA GLN A 130 18.21 -15.44 5.11
C GLN A 130 17.37 -16.19 4.06
N ASN A 131 16.10 -16.47 4.35
CA ASN A 131 15.19 -17.18 3.46
C ASN A 131 14.28 -16.27 2.62
N ILE A 132 14.30 -14.94 2.86
CA ILE A 132 13.47 -13.99 2.13
C ILE A 132 14.25 -13.41 0.95
N SER A 133 13.88 -13.83 -0.24
CA SER A 133 14.37 -13.20 -1.47
C SER A 133 13.59 -11.89 -1.72
N LEU A 134 14.30 -10.75 -1.64
CA LEU A 134 13.76 -9.42 -1.97
C LEU A 134 13.10 -9.40 -3.36
N ILE A 135 13.74 -10.04 -4.33
CA ILE A 135 13.25 -10.08 -5.71
C ILE A 135 11.95 -10.87 -5.80
N ASN A 136 11.88 -12.03 -5.18
CA ASN A 136 10.65 -12.85 -5.19
C ASN A 136 9.50 -12.16 -4.45
N MET A 137 9.81 -11.46 -3.34
CA MET A 137 8.82 -10.68 -2.60
C MET A 137 8.31 -9.50 -3.43
N ALA A 138 9.21 -8.73 -4.03
CA ALA A 138 8.86 -7.61 -4.90
C ALA A 138 8.06 -8.07 -6.12
N LEU A 139 8.43 -9.19 -6.75
CA LEU A 139 7.71 -9.74 -7.90
C LEU A 139 6.29 -10.18 -7.55
N LYS A 140 6.10 -10.86 -6.42
CA LYS A 140 4.77 -11.23 -5.94
C LYS A 140 3.92 -10.00 -5.65
N MET A 141 4.48 -8.99 -4.99
CA MET A 141 3.77 -7.72 -4.73
C MET A 141 3.45 -6.98 -6.03
N PHE A 142 4.37 -6.96 -6.99
CA PHE A 142 4.11 -6.37 -8.31
C PHE A 142 2.92 -7.03 -9.00
N LEU A 143 2.85 -8.35 -9.02
CA LEU A 143 1.76 -9.10 -9.65
C LEU A 143 0.42 -8.91 -8.93
N ILE A 144 0.41 -8.87 -7.59
CA ILE A 144 -0.83 -8.84 -6.80
C ILE A 144 -1.32 -7.40 -6.59
N VAL A 145 -0.42 -6.41 -6.56
CA VAL A 145 -0.76 -5.00 -6.27
C VAL A 145 -0.73 -4.16 -7.54
N THR A 146 0.43 -4.06 -8.19
CA THR A 146 0.64 -3.11 -9.28
C THR A 146 -0.11 -3.48 -10.55
N VAL A 147 -0.06 -4.74 -10.96
CA VAL A 147 -0.73 -5.20 -12.18
C VAL A 147 -2.25 -4.97 -12.11
N PRO A 148 -2.97 -5.37 -11.04
CA PRO A 148 -4.40 -5.10 -10.95
C PRO A 148 -4.74 -3.60 -10.90
N VAL A 149 -3.94 -2.77 -10.22
CA VAL A 149 -4.14 -1.31 -10.20
C VAL A 149 -4.04 -0.75 -11.62
N ILE A 150 -3.00 -1.13 -12.36
CA ILE A 150 -2.81 -0.67 -13.76
C ILE A 150 -3.98 -1.14 -14.63
N LEU A 151 -4.42 -2.38 -14.49
CA LEU A 151 -5.58 -2.91 -15.23
C LEU A 151 -6.86 -2.13 -14.89
N GLY A 152 -7.08 -1.78 -13.63
CA GLY A 152 -8.21 -0.94 -13.20
C GLY A 152 -8.16 0.46 -13.83
N MET A 153 -6.99 1.09 -13.84
CA MET A 153 -6.78 2.40 -14.49
C MET A 153 -6.99 2.33 -16.00
N LEU A 154 -6.49 1.29 -16.67
CA LEU A 154 -6.69 1.09 -18.10
C LEU A 154 -8.17 0.85 -18.41
N PHE A 155 -8.85 0.03 -17.63
CA PHE A 155 -10.29 -0.20 -17.77
C PHE A 155 -11.07 1.11 -17.63
N ARG A 156 -10.72 1.95 -16.65
CA ARG A 156 -11.31 3.29 -16.51
C ARG A 156 -11.04 4.18 -17.71
N LYS A 157 -9.84 4.14 -18.27
CA LYS A 157 -9.47 4.96 -19.42
C LYS A 157 -10.21 4.55 -20.71
N PHE A 158 -10.34 3.24 -20.96
CA PHE A 158 -10.92 2.74 -22.22
C PHE A 158 -12.43 2.54 -22.16
N VAL A 159 -12.98 2.20 -20.98
CA VAL A 159 -14.41 1.89 -20.78
C VAL A 159 -14.98 2.74 -19.64
N SER A 160 -14.80 4.06 -19.72
CA SER A 160 -15.10 5.00 -18.63
C SER A 160 -16.54 4.87 -18.10
N ASN A 161 -17.55 4.73 -18.97
CA ASN A 161 -18.95 4.63 -18.55
C ASN A 161 -19.25 3.38 -17.72
N ALA A 162 -18.67 2.23 -18.07
CA ALA A 162 -18.81 1.01 -17.30
C ALA A 162 -17.98 1.07 -16.01
N ALA A 163 -16.77 1.62 -16.09
CA ALA A 163 -15.89 1.78 -14.93
C ALA A 163 -16.54 2.65 -13.84
N ILE A 164 -17.13 3.79 -14.19
CA ILE A 164 -17.81 4.70 -13.23
C ILE A 164 -19.00 4.01 -12.57
N LYS A 165 -19.75 3.18 -13.29
CA LYS A 165 -20.87 2.43 -12.72
C LYS A 165 -20.41 1.27 -11.83
N PHE A 166 -19.31 0.64 -12.18
CA PHE A 166 -18.79 -0.54 -11.47
C PHE A 166 -17.93 -0.16 -10.25
N GLU A 167 -17.25 0.98 -10.28
CA GLU A 167 -16.39 1.47 -9.20
C GLU A 167 -17.05 1.44 -7.81
N PRO A 168 -18.27 2.01 -7.60
CA PRO A 168 -18.90 2.01 -6.28
C PRO A 168 -19.26 0.60 -5.81
N VAL A 169 -19.63 -0.29 -6.73
CA VAL A 169 -19.93 -1.69 -6.42
C VAL A 169 -18.67 -2.44 -6.03
N ALA A 170 -17.60 -2.28 -6.81
CA ALA A 170 -16.30 -2.89 -6.52
C ALA A 170 -15.72 -2.41 -5.18
N LYS A 171 -15.79 -1.11 -4.89
CA LYS A 171 -15.37 -0.55 -3.59
C LYS A 171 -16.21 -1.08 -2.43
N LYS A 172 -17.52 -1.25 -2.62
CA LYS A 172 -18.41 -1.79 -1.58
C LYS A 172 -18.11 -3.26 -1.28
N ILE A 173 -17.83 -4.06 -2.31
CA ILE A 173 -17.41 -5.46 -2.16
C ILE A 173 -16.03 -5.54 -1.49
N SER A 174 -15.13 -4.63 -1.80
CA SER A 174 -13.77 -4.56 -1.22
C SER A 174 -13.73 -4.11 0.25
N ALA A 175 -14.84 -3.53 0.76
CA ALA A 175 -14.92 -3.02 2.14
C ALA A 175 -15.55 -4.05 3.11
N ILE A 176 -15.99 -5.22 2.61
CA ILE A 176 -16.51 -6.35 3.40
C ILE A 176 -15.38 -7.32 3.71
#